data_a630f2e44502727f22eab59319912924
#
_entry.id   a630f2e44502727f22eab59319912924
#
_cell.length_a   1.000
_cell.length_b   1.000
_cell.length_c   1.000
_cell.angle_alpha   90.00
_cell.angle_beta   90.00
_cell.angle_gamma   90.00
#
_symmetry.space_group_name_H-M   'P 1'
#
loop_
_entity.id
_entity.type
_entity.pdbx_description
1 polymer ?
#
loop_
_entity_poly.entity_id
_entity_poly.type
_entity_poly.pdbx_seq_one_letter_code
_entity_poly.pdbx_strand_id
1 'polypeptide(L)'
;MTIHAIRIGFSLAALSLLAACSGGDGDGGPSTFGGFNPPPTSQLVTITESNAPAIAGVAAEQIIEDSLISTLTTTGIPVVGAGSLAASDMVRLSGGSLVPGTAAATLPTQDCAVSGTVDITFDVNNPETISLGDEFAFEFDACNDGAGATISGGLGMTVTGFNGDPGSDQFFLQLRLELSAFTVTQDGMTAGAEGIVNISIDSRQPPVTTISVSSSAFTVTHGGMSETVFDLDITIVEDQSVFPTAVSVDTSFRLSSPRLGGDIIVATSIALESFGEEYPYDGEFTITGDASASVTVIALGGDSVRLEIDLDGDGSPDVTVDTTWTEVMAQADAA
;
A
#
# COMPACT_ATOMS: atom_id res chain seq x y z
N MET A 1 -9.60 16.97 20.59
CA MET A 1 -8.37 17.44 19.94
C MET A 1 -8.53 17.01 18.49
N THR A 2 -8.86 17.93 17.63
CA THR A 2 -9.35 17.64 16.27
C THR A 2 -8.16 17.27 15.39
N ILE A 3 -8.01 16.01 15.09
CA ILE A 3 -7.03 15.53 14.11
C ILE A 3 -7.56 15.96 12.74
N HIS A 4 -6.87 16.90 12.12
CA HIS A 4 -7.14 17.26 10.73
C HIS A 4 -6.70 16.11 9.85
N ALA A 5 -7.66 15.36 9.33
CA ALA A 5 -7.44 14.43 8.25
C ALA A 5 -6.78 15.19 7.10
N ILE A 6 -5.54 14.84 6.78
CA ILE A 6 -4.86 15.34 5.58
C ILE A 6 -5.54 14.63 4.41
N ARG A 7 -6.51 15.32 3.80
CA ARG A 7 -7.15 14.90 2.55
C ARG A 7 -6.10 14.98 1.45
N ILE A 8 -5.50 13.86 1.08
CA ILE A 8 -4.72 13.75 -0.14
C ILE A 8 -5.70 13.32 -1.23
N GLY A 9 -6.26 14.32 -1.92
CA GLY A 9 -7.02 14.08 -3.13
C GLY A 9 -6.10 13.47 -4.19
N PHE A 10 -6.40 12.25 -4.64
CA PHE A 10 -5.77 11.65 -5.79
C PHE A 10 -6.10 12.50 -7.03
N SER A 11 -5.18 13.37 -7.44
CA SER A 11 -5.16 13.94 -8.79
C SER A 11 -4.28 13.05 -9.63
N LEU A 12 -4.89 12.17 -10.41
CA LEU A 12 -4.26 11.42 -11.50
C LEU A 12 -3.92 12.39 -12.65
N ALA A 13 -3.01 13.31 -12.42
CA ALA A 13 -2.46 14.16 -13.46
C ALA A 13 -0.96 13.95 -13.50
N ALA A 14 -0.52 13.34 -14.59
CA ALA A 14 0.87 13.17 -15.02
C ALA A 14 1.53 11.83 -14.74
N LEU A 15 1.03 10.76 -15.38
CA LEU A 15 1.87 9.64 -15.79
C LEU A 15 2.32 9.88 -17.22
N SER A 16 3.21 10.84 -17.44
CA SER A 16 3.85 11.06 -18.73
C SER A 16 5.34 10.97 -18.52
N LEU A 17 5.93 9.91 -19.00
CA LEU A 17 7.33 9.71 -19.38
C LEU A 17 7.89 8.37 -18.91
N LEU A 18 7.73 7.37 -19.76
CA LEU A 18 8.71 6.28 -19.86
C LEU A 18 8.53 5.64 -21.24
N ALA A 19 9.40 5.97 -22.17
CA ALA A 19 9.41 5.35 -23.49
C ALA A 19 10.58 4.37 -23.65
N ALA A 20 10.20 3.19 -24.04
CA ALA A 20 10.84 2.22 -24.98
C ALA A 20 11.91 1.24 -24.47
N CYS A 21 11.68 0.04 -24.62
CA CYS A 21 12.11 -1.12 -25.43
C CYS A 21 12.51 -2.40 -24.70
N SER A 22 11.78 -3.40 -25.05
CA SER A 22 11.95 -4.87 -25.25
C SER A 22 13.11 -5.67 -24.63
N GLY A 23 12.75 -6.69 -23.85
CA GLY A 23 13.17 -8.09 -24.03
C GLY A 23 14.33 -8.60 -23.19
N GLY A 24 14.07 -9.53 -22.29
CA GLY A 24 15.06 -10.46 -21.76
C GLY A 24 14.62 -11.14 -20.46
N ASP A 25 14.49 -12.47 -20.50
CA ASP A 25 14.25 -13.32 -19.33
C ASP A 25 15.51 -13.37 -18.47
N GLY A 26 15.40 -13.06 -17.17
CA GLY A 26 16.50 -13.19 -16.23
C GLY A 26 16.02 -13.59 -14.84
N ASP A 27 16.59 -14.68 -14.33
CA ASP A 27 16.36 -15.22 -12.99
C ASP A 27 16.74 -14.20 -11.88
N GLY A 28 15.90 -14.13 -10.84
CA GLY A 28 16.02 -13.19 -9.74
C GLY A 28 17.38 -13.20 -9.04
N GLY A 29 18.00 -12.03 -8.96
CA GLY A 29 19.21 -11.79 -8.19
C GLY A 29 18.96 -11.93 -6.68
N PRO A 30 20.02 -12.04 -5.87
CA PRO A 30 19.90 -12.14 -4.43
C PRO A 30 19.36 -10.81 -3.84
N SER A 31 18.36 -10.96 -2.94
CA SER A 31 17.83 -9.85 -2.12
C SER A 31 18.99 -9.07 -1.47
N THR A 32 18.99 -7.76 -1.65
CA THR A 32 20.02 -6.85 -1.11
C THR A 32 19.84 -6.60 0.39
N PHE A 33 18.66 -6.91 0.93
CA PHE A 33 18.28 -6.69 2.32
C PHE A 33 18.13 -8.02 3.06
N GLY A 34 18.44 -8.02 4.37
CA GLY A 34 18.22 -9.18 5.23
C GLY A 34 16.73 -9.57 5.18
N GLY A 35 16.46 -10.86 4.97
CA GLY A 35 15.09 -11.33 4.77
C GLY A 35 14.18 -10.97 5.94
N PHE A 36 13.05 -10.34 5.65
CA PHE A 36 11.98 -10.10 6.61
C PHE A 36 11.48 -11.44 7.17
N ASN A 37 11.40 -11.54 8.49
CA ASN A 37 10.87 -12.70 9.20
C ASN A 37 9.62 -12.25 9.97
N PRO A 38 8.42 -12.42 9.40
CA PRO A 38 7.21 -11.93 10.02
C PRO A 38 7.00 -12.58 11.40
N PRO A 39 6.36 -11.87 12.34
CA PRO A 39 5.96 -12.47 13.60
C PRO A 39 5.02 -13.66 13.34
N PRO A 40 4.97 -14.65 14.25
CA PRO A 40 4.01 -15.74 14.12
C PRO A 40 2.58 -15.20 14.22
N THR A 41 1.66 -15.83 13.48
CA THR A 41 0.23 -15.51 13.60
C THR A 41 -0.27 -15.81 15.00
N SER A 42 -1.13 -14.96 15.53
CA SER A 42 -1.81 -15.12 16.82
C SER A 42 -3.10 -15.95 16.66
N GLN A 43 -3.81 -16.19 17.77
CA GLN A 43 -5.16 -16.77 17.71
C GLN A 43 -6.12 -15.71 17.17
N LEU A 44 -7.18 -16.18 16.49
CA LEU A 44 -8.26 -15.31 16.07
C LEU A 44 -8.99 -14.73 17.29
N VAL A 45 -9.42 -13.47 17.18
CA VAL A 45 -10.19 -12.79 18.22
C VAL A 45 -11.55 -13.46 18.39
N THR A 46 -12.02 -13.54 19.63
CA THR A 46 -13.42 -13.89 19.90
C THR A 46 -14.30 -12.68 19.62
N ILE A 47 -15.19 -12.79 18.65
CA ILE A 47 -16.18 -11.76 18.33
C ILE A 47 -17.33 -11.81 19.32
N THR A 48 -17.73 -10.66 19.83
CA THR A 48 -18.87 -10.47 20.73
C THR A 48 -19.67 -9.26 20.25
N GLU A 49 -20.92 -9.16 20.63
CA GLU A 49 -21.76 -7.98 20.32
C GLU A 49 -21.08 -6.66 20.74
N SER A 50 -20.35 -6.66 21.86
CA SER A 50 -19.73 -5.45 22.41
C SER A 50 -18.45 -5.01 21.70
N ASN A 51 -17.65 -5.94 21.10
CA ASN A 51 -16.41 -5.60 20.41
C ASN A 51 -16.53 -5.59 18.88
N ALA A 52 -17.62 -6.09 18.33
CA ALA A 52 -17.85 -6.15 16.89
C ALA A 52 -17.71 -4.78 16.18
N PRO A 53 -18.26 -3.66 16.72
CA PRO A 53 -18.06 -2.35 16.09
C PRO A 53 -16.60 -1.89 16.06
N ALA A 54 -15.81 -2.17 17.11
CA ALA A 54 -14.38 -1.84 17.14
C ALA A 54 -13.57 -2.69 16.15
N ILE A 55 -13.89 -3.98 16.07
CA ILE A 55 -13.29 -4.89 15.08
C ILE A 55 -13.61 -4.42 13.66
N ALA A 56 -14.87 -4.04 13.39
CA ALA A 56 -15.29 -3.49 12.11
C ALA A 56 -14.53 -2.19 11.77
N GLY A 57 -14.34 -1.31 12.76
CA GLY A 57 -13.58 -0.08 12.61
C GLY A 57 -12.12 -0.32 12.23
N VAL A 58 -11.43 -1.20 12.95
CA VAL A 58 -10.03 -1.54 12.65
C VAL A 58 -9.88 -2.16 11.26
N ALA A 59 -10.80 -3.04 10.86
CA ALA A 59 -10.77 -3.62 9.50
C ALA A 59 -11.06 -2.57 8.42
N ALA A 60 -12.06 -1.71 8.64
CA ALA A 60 -12.43 -0.64 7.71
C ALA A 60 -11.30 0.38 7.52
N GLU A 61 -10.58 0.74 8.59
CA GLU A 61 -9.39 1.60 8.54
C GLU A 61 -8.34 1.05 7.58
N GLN A 62 -8.09 -0.27 7.58
CA GLN A 62 -7.13 -0.91 6.69
C GLN A 62 -7.56 -0.90 5.22
N ILE A 63 -8.88 -0.91 4.95
CA ILE A 63 -9.43 -0.98 3.59
C ILE A 63 -9.67 0.42 3.03
N ILE A 64 -10.30 1.31 3.81
CA ILE A 64 -10.86 2.59 3.33
C ILE A 64 -9.85 3.73 3.43
N GLU A 65 -9.10 3.82 4.54
CA GLU A 65 -8.14 4.91 4.73
C GLU A 65 -6.83 4.68 3.97
N ASP A 66 -6.76 3.60 3.16
CA ASP A 66 -5.55 3.28 2.38
C ASP A 66 -4.29 3.26 3.26
N SER A 67 -4.40 2.85 4.53
CA SER A 67 -3.28 2.96 5.47
C SER A 67 -2.04 2.25 4.96
N LEU A 68 -2.20 1.16 4.20
CA LEU A 68 -1.10 0.46 3.51
C LEU A 68 -0.63 1.22 2.27
N ILE A 69 -1.55 1.64 1.40
CA ILE A 69 -1.21 2.36 0.16
C ILE A 69 -0.82 3.79 0.49
N SER A 70 -1.49 4.46 1.44
CA SER A 70 -1.13 5.80 1.87
C SER A 70 0.20 5.82 2.64
N THR A 71 0.51 4.80 3.44
CA THR A 71 1.83 4.67 4.05
C THR A 71 2.89 4.51 2.97
N LEU A 72 2.68 3.66 1.97
CA LEU A 72 3.58 3.52 0.82
C LEU A 72 3.70 4.82 0.00
N THR A 73 2.63 5.59 -0.16
CA THR A 73 2.64 6.86 -0.90
C THR A 73 3.11 8.05 -0.07
N THR A 74 2.77 8.10 1.23
CA THR A 74 3.19 9.16 2.16
C THR A 74 4.68 9.05 2.50
N THR A 75 5.22 7.84 2.49
CA THR A 75 6.66 7.61 2.68
C THR A 75 7.51 8.09 1.51
N GLY A 76 6.89 8.76 0.53
CA GLY A 76 7.66 9.26 -0.62
C GLY A 76 8.22 8.15 -1.51
N ILE A 77 7.78 6.90 -1.28
CA ILE A 77 8.03 5.83 -2.25
C ILE A 77 7.29 6.25 -3.51
N PRO A 78 7.98 6.50 -4.63
CA PRO A 78 7.35 6.95 -5.88
C PRO A 78 6.62 5.77 -6.53
N VAL A 79 5.63 5.19 -5.80
CA VAL A 79 4.93 4.03 -6.30
C VAL A 79 3.80 4.45 -7.23
N VAL A 80 3.15 5.56 -6.93
CA VAL A 80 2.09 6.09 -7.81
C VAL A 80 1.98 7.59 -7.55
N GLY A 81 2.31 8.42 -8.51
CA GLY A 81 2.05 9.86 -8.44
C GLY A 81 3.27 10.78 -8.36
N ALA A 82 4.47 10.27 -8.15
CA ALA A 82 5.65 11.03 -8.52
C ALA A 82 5.76 10.99 -10.04
N GLY A 83 5.09 11.92 -10.68
CA GLY A 83 5.42 12.24 -12.06
C GLY A 83 6.93 12.34 -12.17
N SER A 84 7.49 11.54 -13.08
CA SER A 84 8.88 11.68 -13.55
C SER A 84 10.02 11.41 -12.56
N LEU A 85 10.04 10.32 -11.81
CA LEU A 85 11.33 9.74 -11.51
C LEU A 85 11.63 8.70 -12.60
N ALA A 86 11.96 9.16 -13.80
CA ALA A 86 12.68 8.31 -14.75
C ALA A 86 13.96 7.81 -14.08
N ALA A 87 14.42 6.60 -14.40
CA ALA A 87 15.73 6.14 -13.94
C ALA A 87 16.82 7.21 -14.17
N SER A 88 16.70 8.00 -15.24
CA SER A 88 17.50 9.19 -15.53
C SER A 88 17.35 10.33 -14.51
N ASP A 89 16.21 10.49 -13.85
CA ASP A 89 16.00 11.52 -12.84
C ASP A 89 16.46 11.06 -11.47
N MET A 90 16.30 9.77 -11.12
CA MET A 90 16.94 9.18 -9.93
C MET A 90 18.47 9.29 -10.02
N VAL A 91 19.02 9.10 -11.19
CA VAL A 91 20.45 9.27 -11.45
C VAL A 91 20.85 10.75 -11.47
N ARG A 92 19.99 11.67 -11.92
CA ARG A 92 20.22 13.11 -11.84
C ARG A 92 20.18 13.62 -10.41
N LEU A 93 19.31 13.11 -9.56
CA LEU A 93 19.26 13.44 -8.12
C LEU A 93 20.56 13.06 -7.43
N SER A 94 21.24 12.01 -7.89
CA SER A 94 22.54 11.58 -7.36
C SER A 94 23.72 12.43 -7.84
N GLY A 95 23.52 13.50 -8.62
CA GLY A 95 24.62 14.32 -9.15
C GLY A 95 25.60 13.56 -10.05
N GLY A 96 25.29 12.29 -10.35
CA GLY A 96 26.14 11.40 -11.12
C GLY A 96 25.81 11.43 -12.61
N SER A 97 26.81 11.65 -13.42
CA SER A 97 26.73 11.35 -14.85
C SER A 97 26.86 9.84 -14.99
N LEU A 98 25.77 9.14 -15.33
CA LEU A 98 25.89 7.72 -15.70
C LEU A 98 26.86 7.62 -16.87
N VAL A 99 27.89 6.82 -16.69
CA VAL A 99 28.77 6.46 -17.80
C VAL A 99 27.97 5.49 -18.68
N PRO A 100 27.68 5.81 -19.94
CA PRO A 100 26.98 4.89 -20.83
C PRO A 100 27.68 3.53 -20.84
N GLY A 101 26.93 2.46 -20.48
CA GLY A 101 27.46 1.08 -20.49
C GLY A 101 27.75 0.47 -19.12
N THR A 102 27.49 1.14 -17.99
CA THR A 102 27.52 0.48 -16.66
C THR A 102 26.12 -0.01 -16.30
N ALA A 103 25.94 -1.32 -16.38
CA ALA A 103 24.70 -2.00 -16.04
C ALA A 103 24.44 -2.04 -14.51
N ALA A 104 25.50 -2.06 -13.71
CA ALA A 104 25.40 -2.07 -12.25
C ALA A 104 26.35 -1.05 -11.64
N ALA A 105 25.88 -0.25 -10.69
CA ALA A 105 26.71 0.69 -9.97
C ALA A 105 26.17 0.96 -8.54
N THR A 106 27.10 1.16 -7.61
CA THR A 106 26.84 1.82 -6.34
C THR A 106 27.31 3.26 -6.49
N LEU A 107 26.41 4.18 -6.28
CA LEU A 107 26.77 5.61 -6.30
C LEU A 107 27.52 5.97 -5.00
N PRO A 108 28.37 7.00 -5.03
CA PRO A 108 28.88 7.57 -3.78
C PRO A 108 27.71 7.99 -2.89
N THR A 109 27.84 7.81 -1.58
CA THR A 109 26.88 8.30 -0.59
C THR A 109 26.49 9.75 -0.90
N GLN A 110 25.19 10.02 -0.98
CA GLN A 110 24.65 11.33 -1.29
C GLN A 110 24.17 12.01 -0.01
N ASP A 111 24.49 13.28 0.16
CA ASP A 111 23.92 14.10 1.21
C ASP A 111 22.46 14.46 0.85
N CYS A 112 21.54 14.31 1.80
CA CYS A 112 20.17 14.78 1.64
C CYS A 112 20.11 16.31 1.76
N ALA A 113 19.05 16.92 1.23
CA ALA A 113 18.97 18.38 1.06
C ALA A 113 19.14 19.17 2.37
N VAL A 114 18.69 18.62 3.51
CA VAL A 114 18.77 19.29 4.82
C VAL A 114 19.71 18.56 5.77
N SER A 115 19.57 17.25 5.90
CA SER A 115 20.41 16.43 6.79
C SER A 115 20.35 14.95 6.43
N GLY A 116 21.33 14.18 6.89
CA GLY A 116 21.41 12.74 6.66
C GLY A 116 21.92 12.41 5.27
N THR A 117 21.94 11.11 4.96
CA THR A 117 22.51 10.59 3.72
C THR A 117 21.63 9.51 3.10
N VAL A 118 21.84 9.24 1.82
CA VAL A 118 21.29 8.08 1.13
C VAL A 118 22.38 7.38 0.32
N ASP A 119 22.47 6.08 0.47
CA ASP A 119 23.24 5.21 -0.40
C ASP A 119 22.33 4.62 -1.47
N ILE A 120 22.75 4.72 -2.73
CA ILE A 120 21.98 4.25 -3.87
C ILE A 120 22.78 3.20 -4.63
N THR A 121 22.18 2.04 -4.80
CA THR A 121 22.70 0.98 -5.65
C THR A 121 21.65 0.64 -6.71
N PHE A 122 22.09 0.40 -7.93
CA PHE A 122 21.21 -0.06 -9.00
C PHE A 122 21.91 -1.08 -9.87
N ASP A 123 21.11 -1.99 -10.39
CA ASP A 123 21.46 -2.91 -11.46
C ASP A 123 20.38 -2.82 -12.54
N VAL A 124 20.71 -2.21 -13.67
CA VAL A 124 19.75 -1.90 -14.73
C VAL A 124 20.28 -2.39 -16.07
N ASN A 125 19.42 -3.03 -16.85
CA ASN A 125 19.77 -3.53 -18.17
C ASN A 125 20.09 -2.39 -19.15
N ASN A 126 19.36 -1.29 -19.02
CA ASN A 126 19.55 -0.08 -19.83
C ASN A 126 19.28 1.18 -19.00
N PRO A 127 20.26 2.08 -18.82
CA PRO A 127 20.07 3.28 -18.02
C PRO A 127 19.07 4.29 -18.59
N GLU A 128 18.68 4.15 -19.86
CA GLU A 128 17.74 5.06 -20.51
C GLU A 128 16.28 4.58 -20.45
N THR A 129 16.06 3.31 -20.04
CA THR A 129 14.72 2.69 -20.06
C THR A 129 14.55 1.74 -18.91
N ILE A 130 13.35 1.70 -18.34
CA ILE A 130 12.97 0.64 -17.37
C ILE A 130 12.74 -0.66 -18.11
N SER A 131 13.28 -1.74 -17.59
CA SER A 131 13.13 -3.07 -18.16
C SER A 131 12.97 -4.14 -17.08
N LEU A 132 12.48 -5.29 -17.51
CA LEU A 132 12.34 -6.46 -16.64
C LEU A 132 13.70 -6.81 -16.01
N GLY A 133 13.70 -7.01 -14.70
CA GLY A 133 14.89 -7.34 -13.92
C GLY A 133 15.71 -6.14 -13.47
N ASP A 134 15.32 -4.90 -13.78
CA ASP A 134 15.98 -3.72 -13.22
C ASP A 134 15.76 -3.66 -11.71
N GLU A 135 16.86 -3.42 -10.98
CA GLU A 135 16.86 -3.35 -9.53
C GLU A 135 17.40 -2.01 -9.03
N PHE A 136 16.78 -1.49 -7.99
CA PHE A 136 17.18 -0.27 -7.28
C PHE A 136 17.14 -0.52 -5.79
N ALA A 137 18.16 -0.07 -5.07
CA ALA A 137 18.21 -0.14 -3.62
C ALA A 137 18.63 1.22 -3.05
N PHE A 138 17.95 1.64 -2.01
CA PHE A 138 18.16 2.88 -1.28
C PHE A 138 18.31 2.56 0.19
N GLU A 139 19.40 3.01 0.80
CA GLU A 139 19.65 2.97 2.23
C GLU A 139 19.68 4.39 2.75
N PHE A 140 18.69 4.74 3.57
CA PHE A 140 18.53 6.07 4.13
C PHE A 140 19.07 6.11 5.57
N ASP A 141 19.93 7.08 5.85
CA ASP A 141 20.41 7.38 7.21
C ASP A 141 19.93 8.78 7.61
N ALA A 142 18.78 8.84 8.28
CA ALA A 142 18.13 10.06 8.76
C ALA A 142 18.03 11.15 7.66
N CYS A 143 17.71 10.71 6.44
CA CYS A 143 17.64 11.57 5.25
C CYS A 143 16.46 12.54 5.33
N ASN A 144 16.73 13.83 5.34
CA ASN A 144 15.73 14.90 5.27
C ASN A 144 15.91 15.67 3.97
N ASP A 145 14.91 15.57 3.09
CA ASP A 145 14.91 16.18 1.75
C ASP A 145 14.43 17.64 1.73
N GLY A 146 14.02 18.18 2.90
CA GLY A 146 13.50 19.54 3.02
C GLY A 146 11.97 19.63 2.89
N ALA A 147 11.29 18.52 2.63
CA ALA A 147 9.81 18.45 2.64
C ALA A 147 9.23 18.30 4.06
N GLY A 148 10.09 18.27 5.09
CA GLY A 148 9.70 18.19 6.51
C GLY A 148 9.67 16.76 7.06
N ALA A 149 9.89 15.76 6.22
CA ALA A 149 10.01 14.38 6.64
C ALA A 149 11.48 13.96 6.79
N THR A 150 11.73 13.03 7.71
CA THR A 150 13.02 12.34 7.86
C THR A 150 12.82 10.86 7.60
N ILE A 151 13.59 10.30 6.66
CA ILE A 151 13.49 8.91 6.21
C ILE A 151 14.72 8.14 6.72
N SER A 152 14.52 6.91 7.18
CA SER A 152 15.58 5.98 7.55
C SER A 152 15.22 4.55 7.14
N GLY A 153 16.23 3.69 6.99
CA GLY A 153 16.07 2.27 6.61
C GLY A 153 16.20 2.03 5.12
N GLY A 154 15.94 0.79 4.70
CA GLY A 154 16.16 0.32 3.35
C GLY A 154 14.89 0.20 2.51
N LEU A 155 14.99 0.58 1.23
CA LEU A 155 13.97 0.37 0.21
C LEU A 155 14.61 -0.29 -1.01
N GLY A 156 14.21 -1.53 -1.30
CA GLY A 156 14.52 -2.22 -2.55
C GLY A 156 13.34 -2.16 -3.52
N MET A 157 13.63 -2.04 -4.80
CA MET A 157 12.63 -2.10 -5.87
C MET A 157 13.17 -2.94 -7.02
N THR A 158 12.40 -3.93 -7.44
CA THR A 158 12.71 -4.77 -8.61
C THR A 158 11.56 -4.71 -9.60
N VAL A 159 11.86 -4.49 -10.87
CA VAL A 159 10.88 -4.57 -11.97
C VAL A 159 10.69 -6.03 -12.33
N THR A 160 9.55 -6.61 -11.94
CA THR A 160 9.24 -8.04 -12.16
C THR A 160 8.35 -8.30 -13.37
N GLY A 161 7.78 -7.25 -13.96
CA GLY A 161 7.00 -7.31 -15.19
C GLY A 161 6.85 -5.95 -15.83
N PHE A 162 7.01 -5.91 -17.16
CA PHE A 162 6.87 -4.69 -17.92
C PHE A 162 6.39 -4.98 -19.34
N ASN A 163 5.35 -4.27 -19.80
CA ASN A 163 4.86 -4.39 -21.18
C ASN A 163 4.15 -3.08 -21.57
N GLY A 164 4.41 -2.60 -22.76
CA GLY A 164 3.82 -1.38 -23.31
C GLY A 164 4.79 -0.23 -23.31
N ASP A 165 4.26 0.97 -23.52
CA ASP A 165 5.01 2.21 -23.51
C ASP A 165 4.53 3.07 -22.32
N PRO A 166 5.35 3.28 -21.27
CA PRO A 166 4.97 4.10 -20.14
C PRO A 166 4.77 5.58 -20.48
N GLY A 167 5.26 6.02 -21.65
CA GLY A 167 4.97 7.34 -22.21
C GLY A 167 3.57 7.43 -22.83
N SER A 168 2.87 6.31 -22.93
CA SER A 168 1.45 6.22 -23.31
C SER A 168 0.63 5.83 -22.09
N ASP A 169 -0.68 6.08 -22.15
CA ASP A 169 -1.64 5.62 -21.12
C ASP A 169 -1.91 4.10 -21.20
N GLN A 170 -1.09 3.35 -21.93
CA GLN A 170 -1.29 1.93 -22.21
C GLN A 170 -0.05 1.11 -21.86
N PHE A 171 0.11 0.77 -20.58
CA PHE A 171 1.22 -0.05 -20.11
C PHE A 171 0.78 -1.04 -19.03
N PHE A 172 1.63 -2.02 -18.82
CA PHE A 172 1.62 -2.91 -17.67
C PHE A 172 2.96 -2.80 -16.95
N LEU A 173 2.93 -2.58 -15.65
CA LEU A 173 4.11 -2.50 -14.80
C LEU A 173 3.91 -3.41 -13.59
N GLN A 174 4.91 -4.20 -13.25
CA GLN A 174 4.94 -5.02 -12.05
C GLN A 174 6.20 -4.74 -11.27
N LEU A 175 6.05 -4.42 -9.99
CA LEU A 175 7.13 -4.07 -9.07
C LEU A 175 7.10 -5.00 -7.86
N ARG A 176 8.26 -5.41 -7.41
CA ARG A 176 8.48 -5.98 -6.09
C ARG A 176 9.20 -4.94 -5.25
N LEU A 177 8.57 -4.54 -4.16
CA LEU A 177 9.15 -3.64 -3.16
C LEU A 177 9.60 -4.46 -1.96
N GLU A 178 10.77 -4.14 -1.45
CA GLU A 178 11.34 -4.73 -0.24
C GLU A 178 11.68 -3.62 0.75
N LEU A 179 11.02 -3.62 1.90
CA LEU A 179 11.17 -2.62 2.94
C LEU A 179 11.88 -3.24 4.12
N SER A 180 12.97 -2.64 4.56
CA SER A 180 13.79 -3.10 5.68
C SER A 180 13.94 -2.00 6.72
N ALA A 181 13.29 -2.17 7.88
CA ALA A 181 13.28 -1.17 8.95
C ALA A 181 13.02 0.26 8.43
N PHE A 182 12.20 0.36 7.38
CA PHE A 182 11.89 1.62 6.71
C PHE A 182 11.01 2.48 7.60
N THR A 183 11.42 3.71 7.85
CA THR A 183 10.69 4.64 8.72
C THR A 183 10.64 6.03 8.12
N VAL A 184 9.52 6.70 8.34
CA VAL A 184 9.32 8.11 8.01
C VAL A 184 8.87 8.84 9.27
N THR A 185 9.57 9.90 9.63
CA THR A 185 9.20 10.76 10.76
C THR A 185 8.85 12.14 10.23
N GLN A 186 7.62 12.58 10.46
CA GLN A 186 7.12 13.90 10.08
C GLN A 186 6.30 14.49 11.25
N ASP A 187 6.54 15.75 11.59
CA ASP A 187 5.85 16.47 12.67
C ASP A 187 5.90 15.75 14.03
N GLY A 188 6.97 14.97 14.27
CA GLY A 188 7.17 14.19 15.49
C GLY A 188 6.41 12.86 15.54
N MET A 189 5.66 12.52 14.50
CA MET A 189 5.05 11.21 14.32
C MET A 189 5.96 10.33 13.46
N THR A 190 6.12 9.08 13.86
CA THR A 190 6.90 8.10 13.10
C THR A 190 5.97 6.99 12.62
N ALA A 191 6.01 6.76 11.32
CA ALA A 191 5.45 5.58 10.66
C ALA A 191 6.59 4.69 10.18
N GLY A 192 6.40 3.39 10.24
CA GLY A 192 7.38 2.41 9.76
C GLY A 192 6.74 1.32 8.92
N ALA A 193 7.56 0.68 8.09
CA ALA A 193 7.12 -0.44 7.28
C ALA A 193 8.26 -1.45 7.10
N GLU A 194 7.93 -2.74 7.13
CA GLU A 194 8.87 -3.84 6.92
C GLU A 194 8.17 -5.00 6.20
N GLY A 195 8.81 -5.57 5.20
CA GLY A 195 8.29 -6.70 4.45
C GLY A 195 8.44 -6.57 2.95
N ILE A 196 7.75 -7.44 2.22
CA ILE A 196 7.78 -7.49 0.76
C ILE A 196 6.38 -7.25 0.23
N VAL A 197 6.25 -6.30 -0.68
CA VAL A 197 4.98 -5.96 -1.34
C VAL A 197 5.17 -6.06 -2.85
N ASN A 198 4.28 -6.77 -3.53
CA ASN A 198 4.22 -6.80 -4.97
C ASN A 198 3.09 -5.89 -5.43
N ILE A 199 3.37 -5.06 -6.42
CA ILE A 199 2.41 -4.13 -6.99
C ILE A 199 2.37 -4.35 -8.49
N SER A 200 1.17 -4.42 -9.07
CA SER A 200 1.00 -4.38 -10.52
C SER A 200 0.03 -3.27 -10.91
N ILE A 201 0.32 -2.59 -12.00
CA ILE A 201 -0.51 -1.56 -12.62
C ILE A 201 -0.76 -1.96 -14.05
N ASP A 202 -2.01 -2.14 -14.43
CA ASP A 202 -2.45 -2.46 -15.79
C ASP A 202 -3.39 -1.39 -16.33
N SER A 203 -2.89 -0.53 -17.20
CA SER A 203 -3.65 0.50 -17.91
C SER A 203 -3.76 0.24 -19.41
N ARG A 204 -3.51 -0.99 -19.87
CA ARG A 204 -3.56 -1.34 -21.31
C ARG A 204 -4.96 -1.25 -21.91
N GLN A 205 -6.01 -1.14 -21.11
CA GLN A 205 -7.38 -1.04 -21.53
C GLN A 205 -8.04 0.28 -21.09
N PRO A 206 -7.53 1.45 -21.54
CA PRO A 206 -8.13 2.71 -21.12
C PRO A 206 -9.61 2.77 -21.55
N PRO A 207 -10.49 3.37 -20.76
CA PRO A 207 -10.18 4.26 -19.64
C PRO A 207 -10.08 3.54 -18.27
N VAL A 208 -9.92 2.21 -18.26
CA VAL A 208 -9.85 1.41 -17.03
C VAL A 208 -8.40 1.15 -16.67
N THR A 209 -8.06 1.38 -15.39
CA THR A 209 -6.79 1.00 -14.78
C THR A 209 -7.04 -0.01 -13.67
N THR A 210 -6.30 -1.11 -13.66
CA THR A 210 -6.32 -2.09 -12.56
C THR A 210 -5.01 -2.01 -11.80
N ILE A 211 -5.09 -1.85 -10.48
CA ILE A 211 -3.95 -1.89 -9.57
C ILE A 211 -4.13 -3.11 -8.67
N SER A 212 -3.13 -3.98 -8.60
CA SER A 212 -3.14 -5.10 -7.67
C SER A 212 -1.95 -4.98 -6.72
N VAL A 213 -2.20 -5.24 -5.44
CA VAL A 213 -1.20 -5.23 -4.37
C VAL A 213 -1.26 -6.55 -3.65
N SER A 214 -0.13 -7.24 -3.50
CA SER A 214 -0.08 -8.50 -2.77
C SER A 214 1.15 -8.59 -1.86
N SER A 215 1.01 -9.29 -0.74
CA SER A 215 2.11 -9.57 0.19
C SER A 215 1.82 -10.85 0.96
N SER A 216 2.82 -11.69 1.15
CA SER A 216 2.70 -12.83 2.07
C SER A 216 2.70 -12.40 3.52
N ALA A 217 3.46 -11.37 3.86
CA ALA A 217 3.46 -10.72 5.16
C ALA A 217 4.11 -9.34 5.07
N PHE A 218 3.53 -8.37 5.75
CA PHE A 218 3.96 -6.99 5.78
C PHE A 218 3.58 -6.37 7.13
N THR A 219 4.53 -5.69 7.77
CA THR A 219 4.31 -5.03 9.06
C THR A 219 4.31 -3.51 8.87
N VAL A 220 3.31 -2.86 9.42
CA VAL A 220 3.22 -1.39 9.52
C VAL A 220 3.34 -1.00 10.98
N THR A 221 4.09 0.04 11.25
CA THR A 221 4.21 0.62 12.60
C THR A 221 3.74 2.07 12.55
N HIS A 222 2.79 2.43 13.40
CA HIS A 222 2.30 3.79 13.54
C HIS A 222 2.14 4.14 15.03
N GLY A 223 2.64 5.29 15.46
CA GLY A 223 2.49 5.72 16.86
C GLY A 223 3.10 4.76 17.90
N GLY A 224 4.04 3.90 17.50
CA GLY A 224 4.65 2.89 18.36
C GLY A 224 3.87 1.57 18.45
N MET A 225 2.75 1.43 17.75
CA MET A 225 2.03 0.18 17.57
C MET A 225 2.42 -0.46 16.24
N SER A 226 2.61 -1.78 16.24
CA SER A 226 2.92 -2.53 15.02
C SER A 226 1.79 -3.50 14.72
N GLU A 227 1.29 -3.43 13.49
CA GLU A 227 0.28 -4.33 12.94
C GLU A 227 0.90 -5.12 11.79
N THR A 228 0.58 -6.40 11.70
CA THR A 228 1.09 -7.25 10.62
C THR A 228 -0.07 -7.78 9.80
N VAL A 229 0.02 -7.54 8.51
CA VAL A 229 -0.91 -8.06 7.51
C VAL A 229 -0.27 -9.29 6.86
N PHE A 230 -1.00 -10.38 6.81
CA PHE A 230 -0.61 -11.63 6.15
C PHE A 230 -1.53 -11.91 4.97
N ASP A 231 -1.00 -12.59 3.97
CA ASP A 231 -1.74 -13.06 2.80
C ASP A 231 -2.58 -11.95 2.15
N LEU A 232 -1.99 -10.73 2.09
CA LEU A 232 -2.64 -9.57 1.50
C LEU A 232 -2.85 -9.78 0.01
N ASP A 233 -4.06 -9.55 -0.44
CA ASP A 233 -4.44 -9.43 -1.85
C ASP A 233 -5.46 -8.29 -1.98
N ILE A 234 -5.11 -7.25 -2.71
CA ILE A 234 -5.97 -6.09 -3.01
C ILE A 234 -6.01 -5.91 -4.51
N THR A 235 -7.20 -5.76 -5.06
CA THR A 235 -7.42 -5.33 -6.43
C THR A 235 -8.26 -4.05 -6.44
N ILE A 236 -7.73 -3.00 -7.04
CA ILE A 236 -8.41 -1.71 -7.24
C ILE A 236 -8.64 -1.56 -8.73
N VAL A 237 -9.88 -1.28 -9.12
CA VAL A 237 -10.26 -0.96 -10.49
C VAL A 237 -10.76 0.48 -10.54
N GLU A 238 -10.08 1.31 -11.34
CA GLU A 238 -10.45 2.69 -11.59
C GLU A 238 -11.03 2.82 -12.99
N ASP A 239 -12.27 3.29 -13.10
CA ASP A 239 -12.91 3.59 -14.38
C ASP A 239 -13.06 5.11 -14.57
N GLN A 240 -12.24 5.66 -15.45
CA GLN A 240 -12.22 7.08 -15.78
C GLN A 240 -13.21 7.45 -16.90
N SER A 241 -14.00 6.49 -17.40
CA SER A 241 -15.06 6.77 -18.38
C SER A 241 -16.24 7.53 -17.79
N VAL A 242 -16.35 7.53 -16.46
CA VAL A 242 -17.39 8.22 -15.69
C VAL A 242 -16.77 9.34 -14.84
N PHE A 243 -17.58 10.35 -14.51
CA PHE A 243 -17.12 11.45 -13.65
C PHE A 243 -18.13 11.66 -12.50
N PRO A 244 -17.68 11.68 -11.24
CA PRO A 244 -16.34 11.36 -10.75
C PRO A 244 -15.88 9.94 -11.14
N THR A 245 -14.57 9.69 -11.12
CA THR A 245 -14.00 8.37 -11.41
C THR A 245 -14.61 7.31 -10.50
N ALA A 246 -15.09 6.22 -11.06
CA ALA A 246 -15.55 5.08 -10.29
C ALA A 246 -14.33 4.27 -9.81
N VAL A 247 -14.35 3.91 -8.54
CA VAL A 247 -13.32 3.06 -7.92
C VAL A 247 -14.01 1.86 -7.30
N SER A 248 -13.51 0.67 -7.62
CA SER A 248 -13.95 -0.60 -7.02
C SER A 248 -12.77 -1.26 -6.32
N VAL A 249 -12.94 -1.69 -5.06
CA VAL A 249 -11.90 -2.31 -4.24
C VAL A 249 -12.34 -3.70 -3.82
N ASP A 250 -11.55 -4.71 -4.19
CA ASP A 250 -11.66 -6.09 -3.73
C ASP A 250 -10.42 -6.42 -2.89
N THR A 251 -10.60 -7.00 -1.68
CA THR A 251 -9.47 -7.28 -0.79
C THR A 251 -9.67 -8.51 0.05
N SER A 252 -8.58 -9.19 0.35
CA SER A 252 -8.53 -10.22 1.38
C SER A 252 -7.20 -10.17 2.12
N PHE A 253 -7.23 -10.36 3.44
CA PHE A 253 -6.03 -10.42 4.27
C PHE A 253 -6.33 -11.01 5.65
N ARG A 254 -5.28 -11.39 6.37
CA ARG A 254 -5.30 -11.61 7.81
C ARG A 254 -4.54 -10.49 8.49
N LEU A 255 -5.15 -9.85 9.47
CA LEU A 255 -4.55 -8.76 10.26
C LEU A 255 -4.26 -9.25 11.67
N SER A 256 -3.01 -9.11 12.11
CA SER A 256 -2.60 -9.23 13.50
C SER A 256 -2.44 -7.84 14.09
N SER A 257 -3.31 -7.49 15.03
CA SER A 257 -3.34 -6.17 15.64
C SER A 257 -3.31 -6.24 17.16
N PRO A 258 -2.37 -5.53 17.82
CA PRO A 258 -2.36 -5.40 19.27
C PRO A 258 -3.64 -4.74 19.83
N ARG A 259 -4.29 -3.89 19.04
CA ARG A 259 -5.56 -3.23 19.41
C ARG A 259 -6.68 -4.27 19.63
N LEU A 260 -6.69 -5.32 18.82
CA LEU A 260 -7.71 -6.36 18.90
C LEU A 260 -7.35 -7.48 19.88
N GLY A 261 -6.09 -7.55 20.31
CA GLY A 261 -5.59 -8.64 21.16
C GLY A 261 -5.47 -9.98 20.44
N GLY A 262 -5.50 -10.00 19.11
CA GLY A 262 -5.39 -11.21 18.29
C GLY A 262 -5.55 -10.90 16.81
N ASP A 263 -5.80 -11.93 16.02
CA ASP A 263 -5.92 -11.82 14.58
C ASP A 263 -7.38 -11.80 14.12
N ILE A 264 -7.63 -11.17 12.97
CA ILE A 264 -8.87 -11.26 12.21
C ILE A 264 -8.56 -11.67 10.77
N ILE A 265 -9.54 -12.28 10.10
CA ILE A 265 -9.50 -12.54 8.66
C ILE A 265 -10.53 -11.65 8.01
N VAL A 266 -10.13 -10.90 6.99
CA VAL A 266 -10.99 -9.95 6.26
C VAL A 266 -11.06 -10.36 4.81
N ALA A 267 -12.26 -10.33 4.23
CA ALA A 267 -12.44 -10.54 2.80
C ALA A 267 -13.68 -9.79 2.30
N THR A 268 -13.58 -9.12 1.16
CA THR A 268 -14.74 -8.59 0.45
C THR A 268 -15.54 -9.76 -0.14
N SER A 269 -16.84 -9.73 0.04
CA SER A 269 -17.79 -10.62 -0.64
C SER A 269 -18.43 -9.93 -1.84
N ILE A 270 -18.55 -8.60 -1.77
CA ILE A 270 -18.94 -7.71 -2.86
C ILE A 270 -17.96 -6.55 -2.84
N ALA A 271 -17.31 -6.28 -3.97
CA ALA A 271 -16.33 -5.20 -4.07
C ALA A 271 -16.90 -3.88 -3.55
N LEU A 272 -16.10 -3.13 -2.81
CA LEU A 272 -16.49 -1.81 -2.28
C LEU A 272 -16.40 -0.79 -3.41
N GLU A 273 -17.47 -0.05 -3.67
CA GLU A 273 -17.55 0.92 -4.74
C GLU A 273 -17.66 2.36 -4.22
N SER A 274 -16.92 3.29 -4.85
CA SER A 274 -16.98 4.73 -4.57
C SER A 274 -16.85 5.56 -5.84
N PHE A 275 -17.38 6.81 -5.80
CA PHE A 275 -17.25 7.81 -6.88
C PHE A 275 -16.50 9.07 -6.38
N GLY A 276 -15.37 8.88 -5.68
CA GLY A 276 -14.59 9.97 -5.09
C GLY A 276 -15.22 10.54 -3.81
N GLU A 277 -16.13 9.81 -3.20
CA GLU A 277 -16.69 10.06 -1.88
C GLU A 277 -15.70 9.60 -0.80
N GLU A 278 -15.92 10.04 0.43
CA GLU A 278 -15.08 9.69 1.57
C GLU A 278 -15.24 8.20 1.95
N TYR A 279 -16.44 7.65 1.75
CA TYR A 279 -16.79 6.27 2.09
C TYR A 279 -17.42 5.53 0.91
N PRO A 280 -17.31 4.20 0.85
CA PRO A 280 -18.00 3.39 -0.16
C PRO A 280 -19.52 3.58 -0.11
N TYR A 281 -20.14 3.71 -1.26
CA TYR A 281 -21.60 3.80 -1.35
C TYR A 281 -22.26 2.43 -1.52
N ASP A 282 -21.52 1.39 -1.93
CA ASP A 282 -21.98 0.01 -2.13
C ASP A 282 -20.85 -0.96 -1.85
N GLY A 283 -21.19 -2.22 -1.63
CA GLY A 283 -20.26 -3.31 -1.39
C GLY A 283 -20.34 -3.88 0.02
N GLU A 284 -19.59 -4.95 0.22
CA GLU A 284 -19.65 -5.76 1.45
C GLU A 284 -18.32 -6.44 1.73
N PHE A 285 -17.90 -6.45 2.99
CA PHE A 285 -16.80 -7.28 3.45
C PHE A 285 -17.14 -7.99 4.75
N THR A 286 -16.56 -9.16 4.94
CA THR A 286 -16.75 -9.99 6.13
C THR A 286 -15.45 -10.08 6.90
N ILE A 287 -15.56 -9.96 8.22
CA ILE A 287 -14.49 -10.12 9.19
C ILE A 287 -14.76 -11.39 9.96
N THR A 288 -13.85 -12.35 9.93
CA THR A 288 -13.98 -13.63 10.63
C THR A 288 -13.06 -13.68 11.83
N GLY A 289 -13.62 -14.04 12.98
CA GLY A 289 -12.93 -14.29 14.23
C GLY A 289 -12.84 -15.77 14.59
N ASP A 290 -12.64 -16.04 15.88
CA ASP A 290 -12.59 -17.40 16.41
C ASP A 290 -13.97 -18.11 16.30
N ALA A 291 -13.96 -19.43 16.24
CA ALA A 291 -15.15 -20.30 16.13
C ALA A 291 -16.08 -19.95 14.94
N SER A 292 -15.56 -19.35 13.89
CA SER A 292 -16.30 -18.88 12.70
C SER A 292 -17.29 -17.73 12.98
N ALA A 293 -17.27 -17.15 14.18
CA ALA A 293 -18.02 -15.93 14.44
C ALA A 293 -17.59 -14.82 13.46
N SER A 294 -18.51 -14.01 12.99
CA SER A 294 -18.21 -13.01 11.98
C SER A 294 -18.94 -11.68 12.14
N VAL A 295 -18.38 -10.64 11.51
CA VAL A 295 -19.03 -9.36 11.31
C VAL A 295 -19.03 -9.06 9.83
N THR A 296 -20.21 -8.96 9.22
CA THR A 296 -20.36 -8.50 7.85
C THR A 296 -20.67 -7.01 7.86
N VAL A 297 -19.89 -6.24 7.13
CA VAL A 297 -20.01 -4.78 7.01
C VAL A 297 -20.56 -4.48 5.61
N ILE A 298 -21.73 -3.85 5.54
CA ILE A 298 -22.49 -3.60 4.30
C ILE A 298 -22.64 -2.10 4.12
N ALA A 299 -22.09 -1.55 3.02
CA ALA A 299 -22.29 -0.16 2.63
C ALA A 299 -23.74 0.07 2.16
N LEU A 300 -24.40 1.12 2.66
CA LEU A 300 -25.79 1.44 2.33
C LEU A 300 -25.92 2.78 1.60
N GLY A 301 -24.79 3.36 1.19
CA GLY A 301 -24.74 4.66 0.52
C GLY A 301 -24.54 5.84 1.48
N GLY A 302 -23.74 6.83 1.02
CA GLY A 302 -23.33 7.96 1.84
C GLY A 302 -22.52 7.50 3.05
N ASP A 303 -22.81 8.04 4.22
CA ASP A 303 -22.18 7.66 5.49
C ASP A 303 -22.87 6.47 6.19
N SER A 304 -23.86 5.82 5.54
CA SER A 304 -24.65 4.76 6.18
C SER A 304 -24.03 3.38 5.97
N VAL A 305 -23.95 2.59 7.03
CA VAL A 305 -23.41 1.23 7.03
C VAL A 305 -24.23 0.32 7.95
N ARG A 306 -24.31 -0.95 7.60
CA ARG A 306 -24.90 -1.99 8.44
C ARG A 306 -23.83 -2.97 8.89
N LEU A 307 -23.87 -3.33 10.16
CA LEU A 307 -23.11 -4.43 10.72
C LEU A 307 -24.06 -5.61 10.97
N GLU A 308 -23.80 -6.75 10.35
CA GLU A 308 -24.46 -8.02 10.62
C GLU A 308 -23.49 -8.91 11.39
N ILE A 309 -23.85 -9.29 12.62
CA ILE A 309 -22.98 -9.99 13.56
C ILE A 309 -23.53 -11.39 13.76
N ASP A 310 -22.75 -12.40 13.36
CA ASP A 310 -22.98 -13.82 13.57
C ASP A 310 -22.04 -14.29 14.68
N LEU A 311 -22.59 -14.60 15.85
CA LEU A 311 -21.81 -14.93 17.05
C LEU A 311 -21.51 -16.43 17.17
N ASP A 312 -22.36 -17.29 16.59
CA ASP A 312 -22.23 -18.74 16.68
C ASP A 312 -21.69 -19.42 15.40
N GLY A 313 -21.47 -18.63 14.34
CA GLY A 313 -20.86 -19.08 13.09
C GLY A 313 -21.77 -19.95 12.23
N ASP A 314 -23.09 -19.82 12.39
CA ASP A 314 -24.06 -20.60 11.60
C ASP A 314 -24.39 -19.97 10.23
N GLY A 315 -23.86 -18.78 9.96
CA GLY A 315 -24.05 -18.01 8.72
C GLY A 315 -25.30 -17.15 8.72
N SER A 316 -25.97 -17.01 9.86
CA SER A 316 -27.12 -16.13 10.03
C SER A 316 -26.81 -15.07 11.08
N PRO A 317 -27.09 -13.77 10.82
CA PRO A 317 -26.79 -12.74 11.82
C PRO A 317 -27.68 -12.89 13.06
N ASP A 318 -27.05 -12.94 14.23
CA ASP A 318 -27.71 -12.90 15.54
C ASP A 318 -28.13 -11.44 15.90
N VAL A 319 -27.30 -10.49 15.46
CA VAL A 319 -27.48 -9.07 15.74
C VAL A 319 -27.25 -8.27 14.46
N THR A 320 -28.12 -7.27 14.23
CA THR A 320 -27.95 -6.31 13.13
C THR A 320 -27.96 -4.90 13.72
N VAL A 321 -26.97 -4.09 13.33
CA VAL A 321 -26.79 -2.70 13.78
C VAL A 321 -26.68 -1.79 12.55
N ASP A 322 -27.63 -0.88 12.38
CA ASP A 322 -27.51 0.21 11.40
C ASP A 322 -26.79 1.39 12.09
N THR A 323 -25.71 1.88 11.48
CA THR A 323 -24.83 2.92 12.01
C THR A 323 -24.25 3.77 10.87
N THR A 324 -23.15 4.50 11.13
CA THR A 324 -22.45 5.30 10.13
C THR A 324 -20.99 4.89 10.01
N TRP A 325 -20.38 5.12 8.84
CA TRP A 325 -18.94 4.93 8.66
C TRP A 325 -18.16 5.78 9.66
N THR A 326 -18.57 7.03 9.86
CA THR A 326 -17.97 7.93 10.86
C THR A 326 -17.96 7.31 12.26
N GLU A 327 -19.06 6.64 12.69
CA GLU A 327 -19.14 5.99 13.99
C GLU A 327 -18.28 4.71 14.03
N VAL A 328 -18.26 3.92 12.95
CA VAL A 328 -17.45 2.70 12.86
C VAL A 328 -15.96 3.06 12.91
N MET A 329 -15.51 4.05 12.15
CA MET A 329 -14.11 4.50 12.14
C MET A 329 -13.70 5.07 13.51
N ALA A 330 -14.59 5.79 14.21
CA ALA A 330 -14.30 6.29 15.55
C ALA A 330 -14.12 5.18 16.59
N GLN A 331 -14.65 3.98 16.36
CA GLN A 331 -14.45 2.82 17.25
C GLN A 331 -13.04 2.20 17.07
N ALA A 332 -12.42 2.35 15.90
CA ALA A 332 -11.05 1.90 15.68
C ALA A 332 -10.05 2.62 16.60
N ASP A 333 -10.25 3.91 16.82
CA ASP A 333 -9.42 4.73 17.72
C ASP A 333 -9.59 4.35 19.21
N ALA A 334 -10.68 3.70 19.55
CA ALA A 334 -11.04 3.33 20.93
C ALA A 334 -10.65 1.87 21.28
N ALA A 335 -10.24 1.06 20.27
CA ALA A 335 -9.83 -0.33 20.41
C ALA A 335 -8.33 -0.50 20.84
#